data_2eff53bb9eec8432769083f810ff6d2b
#
_entry.id   2eff53bb9eec8432769083f810ff6d2b
#
_cell.length_a   1.000
_cell.length_b   1.000
_cell.length_c   1.000
_cell.angle_alpha   90.00
_cell.angle_beta   90.00
_cell.angle_gamma   90.00
#
_symmetry.space_group_name_H-M   'P 1'
#
loop_
_entity.id
_entity.type
_entity.pdbx_description
1 polymer ?
#
loop_
_entity_poly.entity_id
_entity_poly.type
_entity_poly.pdbx_seq_one_letter_code
_entity_poly.pdbx_strand_id
1 'polypeptide(L)'
;LGLYVFFYALLHFLTYLWLDQFFDWMSIVKDIAKRPFITAGFTAFVLLIPLAATSNAAMLKRLGGRRWTQLHRSVYAIAIIGVIHYWWLVKKDITLPLLYAVLLGALLGFRALRLARERQRQLRAAIYENG
;
A
#
# COMPACT_ATOMS: atom_id res chain seq x y z
N LEU A 1 -3.99 -6.01 11.22
CA LEU A 1 -4.53 -6.04 9.85
C LEU A 1 -3.41 -6.06 8.80
N GLY A 2 -2.39 -5.18 8.89
CA GLY A 2 -1.31 -5.10 7.89
C GLY A 2 -0.51 -6.38 7.69
N LEU A 3 -0.26 -7.16 8.75
CA LEU A 3 0.42 -8.45 8.63
C LEU A 3 -0.38 -9.49 7.84
N TYR A 4 -1.71 -9.47 7.93
CA TYR A 4 -2.55 -10.33 7.10
C TYR A 4 -2.44 -9.97 5.61
N VAL A 5 -2.41 -8.67 5.29
CA VAL A 5 -2.22 -8.20 3.92
C VAL A 5 -0.87 -8.68 3.38
N PHE A 6 0.20 -8.56 4.16
CA PHE A 6 1.51 -9.07 3.79
C PHE A 6 1.51 -10.59 3.57
N PHE A 7 0.86 -11.34 4.48
CA PHE A 7 0.76 -12.80 4.36
C PHE A 7 0.05 -13.23 3.07
N TYR A 8 -1.09 -12.61 2.75
CA TYR A 8 -1.80 -12.90 1.49
C TYR A 8 -0.99 -12.47 0.26
N ALA A 9 -0.31 -11.33 0.31
CA ALA A 9 0.57 -10.90 -0.78
C ALA A 9 1.73 -11.88 -0.98
N LEU A 10 2.30 -12.42 0.10
CA LEU A 10 3.34 -13.45 0.05
C LEU A 10 2.82 -14.74 -0.57
N LEU A 11 1.65 -15.24 -0.15
CA LEU A 11 1.03 -16.42 -0.74
C LEU A 11 0.75 -16.22 -2.23
N HIS A 12 0.21 -15.07 -2.61
CA HIS A 12 -0.04 -14.72 -4.01
C HIS A 12 1.26 -14.71 -4.83
N PHE A 13 2.33 -14.13 -4.28
CA PHE A 13 3.63 -14.14 -4.93
C PHE A 13 4.22 -15.56 -5.05
N LEU A 14 4.08 -16.40 -4.03
CA LEU A 14 4.51 -17.79 -4.07
C LEU A 14 3.72 -18.62 -5.10
N THR A 15 2.41 -18.39 -5.25
CA THR A 15 1.63 -19.06 -6.32
C THR A 15 2.13 -18.65 -7.71
N TYR A 16 2.46 -17.38 -7.93
CA TYR A 16 3.09 -16.93 -9.16
C TYR A 16 4.42 -17.62 -9.43
N LEU A 17 5.31 -17.68 -8.43
CA LEU A 17 6.62 -18.33 -8.57
C LEU A 17 6.50 -19.82 -8.89
N TRP A 18 5.57 -20.51 -8.25
CA TRP A 18 5.44 -21.97 -8.36
C TRP A 18 4.58 -22.38 -9.55
N LEU A 19 3.36 -21.85 -9.65
CA LEU A 19 2.39 -22.31 -10.63
C LEU A 19 2.58 -21.69 -12.03
N ASP A 20 2.98 -20.41 -12.08
CA ASP A 20 3.12 -19.72 -13.37
C ASP A 20 4.55 -19.81 -13.94
N GLN A 21 5.57 -19.76 -13.09
CA GLN A 21 6.97 -19.65 -13.52
C GLN A 21 7.82 -20.88 -13.23
N PHE A 22 7.32 -21.88 -12.46
CA PHE A 22 8.05 -23.09 -12.09
C PHE A 22 9.48 -22.82 -11.61
N PHE A 23 9.70 -21.69 -10.89
CA PHE A 23 10.99 -21.20 -10.41
C PHE A 23 12.03 -20.90 -11.52
N ASP A 24 11.58 -20.62 -12.75
CA ASP A 24 12.49 -20.11 -13.80
C ASP A 24 12.84 -18.64 -13.56
N TRP A 25 13.96 -18.41 -12.89
CA TRP A 25 14.44 -17.06 -12.52
C TRP A 25 14.63 -16.13 -13.72
N MET A 26 15.08 -16.65 -14.85
CA MET A 26 15.27 -15.85 -16.05
C MET A 26 13.93 -15.36 -16.62
N SER A 27 12.94 -16.24 -16.62
CA SER A 27 11.58 -15.91 -17.03
C SER A 27 10.93 -14.88 -16.08
N ILE A 28 11.11 -15.06 -14.77
CA ILE A 28 10.60 -14.15 -13.74
C ILE A 28 11.17 -12.73 -13.93
N VAL A 29 12.49 -12.60 -14.11
CA VAL A 29 13.14 -11.28 -14.32
C VAL A 29 12.64 -10.63 -15.61
N LYS A 30 12.50 -11.40 -16.69
CA LYS A 30 11.94 -10.90 -17.96
C LYS A 30 10.49 -10.45 -17.82
N ASP A 31 9.67 -11.19 -17.08
CA ASP A 31 8.27 -10.85 -16.84
C ASP A 31 8.13 -9.57 -16.01
N ILE A 32 8.91 -9.44 -14.94
CA ILE A 32 8.94 -8.21 -14.13
C ILE A 32 9.36 -7.01 -15.00
N ALA A 33 10.33 -7.16 -15.88
CA ALA A 33 10.81 -6.06 -16.72
C ALA A 33 9.87 -5.70 -17.88
N LYS A 34 9.14 -6.67 -18.44
CA LYS A 34 8.33 -6.49 -19.65
C LYS A 34 6.84 -6.27 -19.40
N ARG A 35 6.32 -6.73 -18.28
CA ARG A 35 4.88 -6.67 -17.96
C ARG A 35 4.61 -5.67 -16.84
N PRO A 36 4.10 -4.46 -17.15
CA PRO A 36 3.94 -3.39 -16.16
C PRO A 36 3.03 -3.76 -15.00
N PHE A 37 2.04 -4.64 -15.19
CA PHE A 37 1.19 -5.10 -14.11
C PHE A 37 1.94 -6.01 -13.12
N ILE A 38 2.86 -6.87 -13.59
CA ILE A 38 3.73 -7.69 -12.72
C ILE A 38 4.70 -6.79 -11.96
N THR A 39 5.29 -5.80 -12.64
CA THR A 39 6.17 -4.80 -12.01
C THR A 39 5.44 -4.05 -10.88
N ALA A 40 4.18 -3.63 -11.11
CA ALA A 40 3.39 -2.96 -10.09
C ALA A 40 3.13 -3.87 -8.87
N GLY A 41 2.71 -5.12 -9.09
CA GLY A 41 2.48 -6.10 -8.02
C GLY A 41 3.76 -6.39 -7.22
N PHE A 42 4.87 -6.61 -7.92
CA PHE A 42 6.18 -6.84 -7.30
C PHE A 42 6.65 -5.63 -6.49
N THR A 43 6.50 -4.42 -7.02
CA THR A 43 6.83 -3.18 -6.29
C THR A 43 6.00 -3.03 -5.02
N ALA A 44 4.68 -3.26 -5.09
CA ALA A 44 3.82 -3.24 -3.90
C ALA A 44 4.27 -4.27 -2.86
N PHE A 45 4.63 -5.49 -3.29
CA PHE A 45 5.11 -6.54 -2.40
C PHE A 45 6.44 -6.15 -1.72
N VAL A 46 7.41 -5.64 -2.46
CA VAL A 46 8.70 -5.18 -1.90
C VAL A 46 8.48 -4.06 -0.88
N LEU A 47 7.57 -3.12 -1.13
CA LEU A 47 7.23 -2.06 -0.18
C LEU A 47 6.51 -2.58 1.08
N LEU A 48 5.80 -3.71 1.00
CA LEU A 48 5.18 -4.34 2.17
C LEU A 48 6.19 -4.98 3.12
N ILE A 49 7.33 -5.44 2.63
CA ILE A 49 8.37 -6.12 3.46
C ILE A 49 8.80 -5.26 4.64
N PRO A 50 9.29 -4.02 4.47
CA PRO A 50 9.70 -3.19 5.60
C PRO A 50 8.53 -2.84 6.54
N LEU A 51 7.30 -2.72 6.03
CA LEU A 51 6.13 -2.49 6.86
C LEU A 51 5.84 -3.70 7.75
N ALA A 52 5.89 -4.91 7.18
CA ALA A 52 5.71 -6.14 7.92
C ALA A 52 6.81 -6.35 8.97
N ALA A 53 8.08 -6.16 8.61
CA ALA A 53 9.23 -6.28 9.50
C ALA A 53 9.17 -5.31 10.69
N THR A 54 8.61 -4.12 10.48
CA THR A 54 8.50 -3.08 11.51
C THR A 54 7.15 -3.04 12.22
N SER A 55 6.24 -3.97 11.93
CA SER A 55 4.88 -4.04 12.50
C SER A 55 4.85 -4.70 13.89
N ASN A 56 5.84 -4.46 14.73
CA ASN A 56 5.87 -4.95 16.10
C ASN A 56 6.26 -3.85 17.10
N ALA A 57 5.92 -4.08 18.38
CA ALA A 57 6.14 -3.09 19.44
C ALA A 57 7.63 -2.78 19.69
N ALA A 58 8.52 -3.76 19.51
CA ALA A 58 9.96 -3.57 19.67
C ALA A 58 10.51 -2.62 18.61
N MET A 59 10.10 -2.78 17.37
CA MET A 59 10.50 -1.90 16.25
C MET A 59 9.90 -0.50 16.39
N LEU A 60 8.67 -0.37 16.88
CA LEU A 60 8.07 0.92 17.18
C LEU A 60 8.91 1.68 18.23
N LYS A 61 9.33 1.01 19.30
CA LYS A 61 10.20 1.59 20.33
C LYS A 61 11.59 1.95 19.78
N ARG A 62 12.18 1.07 18.93
CA ARG A 62 13.52 1.26 18.35
C ARG A 62 13.58 2.39 17.33
N LEU A 63 12.61 2.50 16.44
CA LEU A 63 12.55 3.54 15.40
C LEU A 63 12.05 4.88 15.93
N GLY A 64 11.26 4.86 17.00
CA GLY A 64 10.52 6.00 17.52
C GLY A 64 9.26 6.29 16.70
N GLY A 65 8.22 6.85 17.34
CA GLY A 65 6.89 7.01 16.75
C GLY A 65 6.88 7.80 15.45
N ARG A 66 7.70 8.86 15.33
CA ARG A 66 7.74 9.72 14.14
C ARG A 66 8.25 8.97 12.90
N ARG A 67 9.38 8.28 13.01
CA ARG A 67 9.98 7.52 11.89
C ARG A 67 9.11 6.33 11.51
N TRP A 68 8.58 5.64 12.51
CA TRP A 68 7.66 4.53 12.31
C TRP A 68 6.41 4.97 11.53
N THR A 69 5.79 6.09 11.93
CA THR A 69 4.62 6.64 11.23
C THR A 69 4.95 7.07 9.80
N GLN A 70 6.12 7.68 9.57
CA GLN A 70 6.55 8.05 8.22
C GLN A 70 6.70 6.83 7.32
N LEU A 71 7.36 5.77 7.80
CA LEU A 71 7.49 4.51 7.06
C LEU A 71 6.12 3.90 6.75
N HIS A 72 5.22 3.83 7.75
CA HIS A 72 3.91 3.22 7.58
C HIS A 72 2.93 4.05 6.74
N ARG A 73 3.23 5.30 6.44
CA ARG A 73 2.49 6.10 5.44
C ARG A 73 2.61 5.53 4.03
N SER A 74 3.67 4.78 3.71
CA SER A 74 3.79 4.11 2.40
C SER A 74 2.65 3.11 2.13
N VAL A 75 1.88 2.69 3.14
CA VAL A 75 0.67 1.88 2.97
C VAL A 75 -0.32 2.51 1.99
N TYR A 76 -0.41 3.83 1.91
CA TYR A 76 -1.31 4.51 0.96
C TYR A 76 -0.84 4.34 -0.48
N ALA A 77 0.48 4.48 -0.72
CA ALA A 77 1.07 4.23 -2.03
C ALA A 77 0.90 2.76 -2.43
N ILE A 78 1.14 1.83 -1.49
CA ILE A 78 0.95 0.39 -1.70
C ILE A 78 -0.50 0.08 -2.07
N ALA A 79 -1.48 0.67 -1.39
CA ALA A 79 -2.90 0.47 -1.68
C ALA A 79 -3.27 0.97 -3.09
N ILE A 80 -2.76 2.13 -3.51
CA ILE A 80 -2.97 2.67 -4.86
C ILE A 80 -2.34 1.75 -5.91
N ILE A 81 -1.09 1.33 -5.70
CA ILE A 81 -0.39 0.41 -6.62
C ILE A 81 -1.14 -0.93 -6.70
N GLY A 82 -1.65 -1.44 -5.59
CA GLY A 82 -2.44 -2.67 -5.55
C GLY A 82 -3.72 -2.58 -6.38
N VAL A 83 -4.45 -1.46 -6.31
CA VAL A 83 -5.64 -1.22 -7.15
C VAL A 83 -5.26 -1.14 -8.63
N ILE A 84 -4.15 -0.45 -8.97
CA ILE A 84 -3.65 -0.34 -10.34
C ILE A 84 -3.23 -1.73 -10.85
N HIS A 85 -2.51 -2.53 -10.05
CA HIS A 85 -2.12 -3.89 -10.38
C HIS A 85 -3.35 -4.75 -10.72
N TYR A 86 -4.37 -4.69 -9.88
CA TYR A 86 -5.62 -5.43 -10.09
C TYR A 86 -6.37 -4.94 -11.32
N TRP A 87 -6.46 -3.63 -11.55
CA TRP A 87 -7.08 -3.03 -12.72
C TRP A 87 -6.45 -3.51 -14.04
N TRP A 88 -5.13 -3.55 -14.09
CA TRP A 88 -4.43 -4.01 -15.30
C TRP A 88 -4.58 -5.50 -15.56
N LEU A 89 -4.77 -6.31 -14.52
CA LEU A 89 -4.96 -7.75 -14.66
C LEU A 89 -6.33 -8.10 -15.24
N VAL A 90 -7.38 -7.34 -14.87
CA VAL A 90 -8.77 -7.61 -15.24
C VAL A 90 -9.11 -6.92 -16.54
N LYS A 91 -9.12 -7.69 -17.66
CA LYS A 91 -9.36 -7.16 -19.01
C LYS A 91 -10.82 -7.08 -19.41
N LYS A 92 -11.71 -7.88 -18.80
CA LYS A 92 -13.11 -8.03 -19.23
C LYS A 92 -14.13 -7.42 -18.27
N ASP A 93 -13.95 -7.55 -16.97
CA ASP A 93 -14.89 -7.05 -15.98
C ASP A 93 -14.18 -6.15 -14.96
N ILE A 94 -14.32 -4.85 -15.19
CA ILE A 94 -13.72 -3.80 -14.36
C ILE A 94 -14.58 -3.44 -13.14
N THR A 95 -15.68 -4.12 -12.88
CA THR A 95 -16.65 -3.80 -11.82
C THR A 95 -15.99 -3.87 -10.44
N LEU A 96 -15.28 -4.99 -10.15
CA LEU A 96 -14.59 -5.15 -8.87
C LEU A 96 -13.41 -4.18 -8.68
N PRO A 97 -12.48 -4.03 -9.64
CA PRO A 97 -11.43 -3.02 -9.54
C PRO A 97 -11.98 -1.60 -9.34
N LEU A 98 -13.05 -1.25 -10.04
CA LEU A 98 -13.72 0.03 -9.89
C LEU A 98 -14.29 0.21 -8.48
N LEU A 99 -14.98 -0.82 -7.95
CA LEU A 99 -15.48 -0.80 -6.57
C LEU A 99 -14.36 -0.54 -5.56
N TYR A 100 -13.25 -1.26 -5.66
CA TYR A 100 -12.10 -1.05 -4.78
C TYR A 100 -11.46 0.33 -4.96
N ALA A 101 -11.38 0.84 -6.18
CA ALA A 101 -10.89 2.19 -6.45
C ALA A 101 -11.78 3.26 -5.82
N VAL A 102 -13.11 3.12 -5.93
CA VAL A 102 -14.08 4.04 -5.31
C VAL A 102 -13.99 3.98 -3.79
N LEU A 103 -13.95 2.80 -3.20
CA LEU A 103 -13.82 2.62 -1.75
C LEU A 103 -12.50 3.24 -1.23
N LEU A 104 -11.40 2.96 -1.91
CA LEU A 104 -10.11 3.54 -1.56
C LEU A 104 -10.13 5.07 -1.69
N GLY A 105 -10.67 5.61 -2.78
CA GLY A 105 -10.82 7.04 -3.00
C GLY A 105 -11.69 7.72 -1.93
N ALA A 106 -12.79 7.09 -1.53
CA ALA A 106 -13.66 7.58 -0.46
C ALA A 106 -12.93 7.61 0.90
N LEU A 107 -12.21 6.54 1.24
CA LEU A 107 -11.45 6.45 2.49
C LEU A 107 -10.31 7.47 2.55
N LEU A 108 -9.55 7.61 1.47
CA LEU A 108 -8.46 8.59 1.37
C LEU A 108 -9.01 10.02 1.39
N GLY A 109 -10.11 10.30 0.68
CA GLY A 109 -10.80 11.59 0.68
C GLY A 109 -11.32 11.97 2.07
N PHE A 110 -12.00 11.05 2.75
CA PHE A 110 -12.46 11.26 4.13
C PHE A 110 -11.30 11.59 5.08
N ARG A 111 -10.20 10.84 4.97
CA ARG A 111 -9.00 11.09 5.78
C ARG A 111 -8.38 12.44 5.48
N ALA A 112 -8.25 12.83 4.21
CA ALA A 112 -7.72 14.12 3.80
C ALA A 112 -8.57 15.29 4.34
N LEU A 113 -9.90 15.17 4.24
CA LEU A 113 -10.84 16.15 4.78
C LEU A 113 -10.73 16.27 6.31
N ARG A 114 -10.60 15.14 7.00
CA ARG A 114 -10.42 15.13 8.45
C ARG A 114 -9.15 15.85 8.87
N LEU A 115 -8.03 15.54 8.22
CA LEU A 115 -6.75 16.21 8.49
C LEU A 115 -6.80 17.72 8.18
N ALA A 116 -7.47 18.13 7.10
CA ALA A 116 -7.65 19.54 6.76
C ALA A 116 -8.47 20.28 7.82
N ARG A 117 -9.56 19.68 8.32
CA ARG A 117 -10.38 20.24 9.39
C ARG A 117 -9.63 20.38 10.72
N GLU A 118 -8.83 19.37 11.08
CA GLU A 118 -7.99 19.40 12.27
C GLU A 118 -6.95 20.54 12.19
N ARG A 119 -6.31 20.68 11.03
CA ARG A 119 -5.36 21.79 10.77
C ARG A 119 -6.02 23.17 10.89
N GLN A 120 -7.20 23.33 10.31
CA GLN A 120 -7.96 24.60 10.43
C GLN A 120 -8.33 24.92 11.87
N ARG A 121 -8.73 23.92 12.66
CA ARG A 121 -9.05 24.11 14.09
C ARG A 121 -7.83 24.56 14.88
N GLN A 122 -6.67 23.96 14.63
CA GLN A 122 -5.41 24.35 15.29
C GLN A 122 -5.00 25.78 14.94
N LEU A 123 -5.11 26.17 13.66
CA LEU A 123 -4.81 27.53 13.23
C LEU A 123 -5.75 28.56 13.89
N ARG A 124 -7.04 28.27 13.97
CA ARG A 124 -8.02 29.16 14.67
C ARG A 124 -7.71 29.29 16.17
N ALA A 125 -7.40 28.18 16.85
CA ALA A 125 -7.04 28.23 18.27
C ALA A 125 -5.79 29.08 18.50
N ALA A 126 -4.75 28.92 17.68
CA ALA A 126 -3.53 29.73 17.78
C ALA A 126 -3.75 31.24 17.55
N ILE A 127 -4.74 31.62 16.72
CA ILE A 127 -5.10 33.04 16.51
C ILE A 127 -5.79 33.59 17.76
N TYR A 128 -6.66 32.82 18.42
CA TYR A 128 -7.35 33.24 19.62
C TYR A 128 -6.44 33.35 20.85
N GLU A 129 -5.38 32.59 20.95
CA GLU A 129 -4.40 32.65 22.03
C GLU A 129 -3.42 33.83 21.92
N ASN A 130 -3.22 34.37 20.71
CA ASN A 130 -2.27 35.46 20.44
C ASN A 130 -2.93 36.82 20.20
N GLY A 131 -4.25 36.96 20.37
CA GLY A 131 -5.02 38.20 20.27
C GLY A 131 -5.69 38.57 21.59
#